data_afce78e064e2dbb4eacb9eadbc81b648
#
_entry.id   afce78e064e2dbb4eacb9eadbc81b648
#
_cell.length_a   1.000
_cell.length_b   1.000
_cell.length_c   1.000
_cell.angle_alpha   90.00
_cell.angle_beta   90.00
_cell.angle_gamma   90.00
#
_symmetry.space_group_name_H-M   'P 1'
#
loop_
_entity.id
_entity.type
_entity.pdbx_description
1 polymer ?
#
loop_
_entity_poly.entity_id
_entity_poly.type
_entity_poly.pdbx_seq_one_letter_code
_entity_poly.pdbx_strand_id
1 'polypeptide(L)'
;HVRSRRQRQMCIRDSTKSKGDVRSLRLNGNVPGIIYGGSEKNEKVSVSKKILKALLEKEGFLSSIITLNIDGKNQNVLPREIEYNVLSDEPTHVDFLRVVSGAKIRIEVPVQFINHETSPGLKRGGVLNIVRRKIELKCPSEKIPETIVIDLDGVDIGESFKISSIKLDEGVTPTIVGRDFVIATLAAPTVMKEPEKP
;
A
#
# COMPACT_ATOMS: atom_id res chain seq x y z
N HIS A 1 17.50 17.92 3.58
CA HIS A 1 16.16 18.48 3.34
C HIS A 1 15.09 17.50 3.79
N VAL A 2 14.59 17.69 5.00
CA VAL A 2 13.38 16.99 5.46
C VAL A 2 12.21 17.54 4.63
N ARG A 3 11.78 16.80 3.60
CA ARG A 3 10.53 17.12 2.91
C ARG A 3 9.40 16.93 3.91
N SER A 4 8.82 18.03 4.35
CA SER A 4 7.58 18.05 5.13
C SER A 4 6.55 17.16 4.43
N ARG A 5 6.23 16.00 5.05
CA ARG A 5 5.12 15.16 4.61
C ARG A 5 3.87 16.03 4.62
N ARG A 6 3.35 16.37 3.46
CA ARG A 6 2.06 17.05 3.36
C ARG A 6 1.00 16.09 3.90
N GLN A 7 0.64 16.28 5.16
CA GLN A 7 -0.50 15.59 5.76
C GLN A 7 -1.73 15.92 4.92
N ARG A 8 -2.35 14.88 4.35
CA ARG A 8 -3.56 15.05 3.54
C ARG A 8 -4.73 15.19 4.50
N GLN A 9 -5.33 16.37 4.55
CA GLN A 9 -6.54 16.62 5.32
C GLN A 9 -7.75 16.14 4.54
N MET A 10 -8.58 15.33 5.17
CA MET A 10 -9.81 14.78 4.65
C MET A 10 -10.94 15.15 5.61
N CYS A 11 -11.94 15.90 5.12
CA CYS A 11 -13.11 16.25 5.92
C CYS A 11 -14.09 15.08 5.94
N ILE A 12 -14.45 14.61 7.11
CA ILE A 12 -15.32 13.48 7.34
C ILE A 12 -16.50 13.92 8.22
N ARG A 13 -17.69 13.41 7.92
CA ARG A 13 -18.87 13.56 8.75
C ARG A 13 -19.10 12.28 9.55
N ASP A 14 -19.57 12.44 10.77
CA ASP A 14 -20.01 11.32 11.61
C ASP A 14 -21.10 10.50 10.90
N SER A 15 -21.00 9.19 10.96
CA SER A 15 -21.90 8.30 10.25
C SER A 15 -22.83 7.52 11.20
N THR A 16 -24.03 7.57 10.87
CA THR A 16 -25.26 6.75 10.93
C THR A 16 -25.39 5.60 11.92
N LYS A 17 -26.58 5.55 12.49
CA LYS A 17 -27.01 4.58 13.53
C LYS A 17 -27.70 3.31 12.98
N SER A 18 -28.10 3.26 11.69
CA SER A 18 -28.91 2.15 11.15
C SER A 18 -28.43 1.62 9.79
N LYS A 19 -28.83 0.37 9.44
CA LYS A 19 -28.53 -0.26 8.14
C LYS A 19 -29.11 0.50 6.93
N GLY A 20 -30.26 1.12 7.09
CA GLY A 20 -30.91 1.93 6.04
C GLY A 20 -30.08 3.16 5.68
N ASP A 21 -29.44 3.75 6.66
CA ASP A 21 -28.61 4.93 6.51
C ASP A 21 -27.33 4.64 5.71
N VAL A 22 -26.73 3.47 5.85
CA VAL A 22 -25.54 3.06 5.08
C VAL A 22 -25.85 2.97 3.59
N ARG A 23 -27.04 2.48 3.22
CA ARG A 23 -27.46 2.42 1.80
C ARG A 23 -27.67 3.82 1.23
N SER A 24 -28.33 4.70 1.96
CA SER A 24 -28.53 6.09 1.54
C SER A 24 -27.23 6.87 1.46
N LEU A 25 -26.25 6.62 2.35
CA LEU A 25 -24.91 7.19 2.26
C LEU A 25 -24.20 6.83 0.95
N ARG A 26 -24.25 5.54 0.58
CA ARG A 26 -23.62 5.07 -0.66
C ARG A 26 -24.31 5.67 -1.90
N LEU A 27 -25.64 5.81 -1.88
CA LEU A 27 -26.40 6.47 -2.94
C LEU A 27 -26.04 7.96 -3.06
N ASN A 28 -25.76 8.63 -1.94
CA ASN A 28 -25.32 10.03 -1.91
C ASN A 28 -23.82 10.20 -2.26
N GLY A 29 -23.15 9.14 -2.73
CA GLY A 29 -21.74 9.20 -3.13
C GLY A 29 -20.74 9.24 -1.98
N ASN A 30 -21.12 8.75 -0.80
CA ASN A 30 -20.25 8.60 0.36
C ASN A 30 -19.95 7.13 0.64
N VAL A 31 -18.74 6.86 1.11
CA VAL A 31 -18.29 5.53 1.52
C VAL A 31 -18.26 5.49 3.05
N PRO A 32 -18.98 4.55 3.69
CA PRO A 32 -18.89 4.36 5.13
C PRO A 32 -17.52 3.78 5.50
N GLY A 33 -17.04 4.10 6.68
CA GLY A 33 -15.81 3.55 7.22
C GLY A 33 -15.82 3.49 8.74
N ILE A 34 -14.81 2.83 9.29
CA ILE A 34 -14.62 2.69 10.73
C ILE A 34 -13.20 3.11 11.08
N ILE A 35 -13.08 3.89 12.16
CA ILE A 35 -11.79 4.19 12.78
C ILE A 35 -11.69 3.37 14.05
N TYR A 36 -10.65 2.57 14.17
CA TYR A 36 -10.39 1.74 15.35
C TYR A 36 -8.94 1.81 15.78
N GLY A 37 -8.65 1.24 16.95
CA GLY A 37 -7.31 1.22 17.54
C GLY A 37 -7.08 2.35 18.56
N GLY A 38 -5.98 2.22 19.31
CA GLY A 38 -5.71 3.09 20.45
C GLY A 38 -6.57 2.74 21.67
N SER A 39 -6.66 3.67 22.64
CA SER A 39 -7.46 3.54 23.84
C SER A 39 -8.90 4.07 23.69
N GLU A 40 -9.20 4.72 22.58
CA GLU A 40 -10.50 5.34 22.32
C GLU A 40 -11.49 4.36 21.69
N LYS A 41 -12.78 4.66 21.81
CA LYS A 41 -13.84 3.86 21.18
C LYS A 41 -13.75 3.93 19.65
N ASN A 42 -14.25 2.87 19.00
CA ASN A 42 -14.35 2.87 17.54
C ASN A 42 -15.36 3.93 17.09
N GLU A 43 -14.96 4.71 16.09
CA GLU A 43 -15.78 5.77 15.50
C GLU A 43 -16.21 5.39 14.09
N LYS A 44 -17.48 5.63 13.78
CA LYS A 44 -18.03 5.43 12.44
C LYS A 44 -17.88 6.72 11.66
N VAL A 45 -17.38 6.64 10.45
CA VAL A 45 -17.12 7.80 9.61
C VAL A 45 -17.67 7.60 8.21
N SER A 46 -17.89 8.69 7.49
CA SER A 46 -18.24 8.63 6.08
C SER A 46 -17.34 9.52 5.26
N VAL A 47 -16.83 8.99 4.16
CA VAL A 47 -15.84 9.63 3.31
C VAL A 47 -16.43 9.86 1.93
N SER A 48 -16.18 11.00 1.32
CA SER A 48 -16.62 11.22 -0.07
C SER A 48 -15.93 10.24 -1.01
N LYS A 49 -16.71 9.50 -1.80
CA LYS A 49 -16.25 8.52 -2.80
C LYS A 49 -15.28 9.13 -3.81
N LYS A 50 -15.55 10.38 -4.26
CA LYS A 50 -14.67 11.08 -5.21
C LYS A 50 -13.28 11.31 -4.64
N ILE A 51 -13.20 11.77 -3.39
CA ILE A 51 -11.93 12.03 -2.71
C ILE A 51 -11.19 10.71 -2.46
N LEU A 52 -11.91 9.69 -1.99
CA LEU A 52 -11.33 8.37 -1.73
C LEU A 52 -10.76 7.75 -3.02
N LYS A 53 -11.49 7.79 -4.15
CA LYS A 53 -11.00 7.32 -5.45
C LYS A 53 -9.72 8.03 -5.88
N ALA A 54 -9.68 9.35 -5.84
CA ALA A 54 -8.49 10.13 -6.19
C ALA A 54 -7.27 9.85 -5.29
N LEU A 55 -7.50 9.42 -4.05
CA LEU A 55 -6.43 9.01 -3.14
C LEU A 55 -5.96 7.58 -3.42
N LEU A 56 -6.86 6.69 -3.81
CA LEU A 56 -6.56 5.30 -4.16
C LEU A 56 -5.74 5.15 -5.43
N GLU A 57 -5.91 6.06 -6.39
CA GLU A 57 -5.11 6.12 -7.62
C GLU A 57 -3.63 6.44 -7.34
N LYS A 58 -3.31 6.95 -6.15
CA LYS A 58 -1.93 7.23 -5.76
C LYS A 58 -1.30 6.00 -5.13
N GLU A 59 -0.19 5.58 -5.68
CA GLU A 59 0.63 4.52 -5.09
C GLU A 59 1.03 4.87 -3.66
N GLY A 60 1.05 3.89 -2.77
CA GLY A 60 1.41 4.09 -1.37
C GLY A 60 0.30 4.67 -0.48
N PHE A 61 -0.97 4.75 -0.94
CA PHE A 61 -2.07 5.22 -0.10
C PHE A 61 -2.23 4.40 1.19
N LEU A 62 -2.15 3.06 1.10
CA LEU A 62 -2.26 2.15 2.25
C LEU A 62 -1.07 2.21 3.20
N SER A 63 0.06 2.78 2.77
CA SER A 63 1.26 2.97 3.59
C SER A 63 1.44 4.41 4.09
N SER A 64 0.54 5.34 3.75
CA SER A 64 0.63 6.75 4.12
C SER A 64 -0.28 7.11 5.30
N ILE A 65 0.23 7.90 6.25
CA ILE A 65 -0.59 8.47 7.33
C ILE A 65 -1.44 9.61 6.76
N ILE A 66 -2.72 9.56 7.06
CA ILE A 66 -3.72 10.55 6.64
C ILE A 66 -4.24 11.26 7.88
N THR A 67 -4.41 12.57 7.81
CA THR A 67 -5.09 13.33 8.84
C THR A 67 -6.57 13.46 8.45
N LEU A 68 -7.43 12.85 9.24
CA LEU A 68 -8.88 12.97 9.11
C LEU A 68 -9.37 14.11 10.00
N ASN A 69 -10.17 15.00 9.44
CA ASN A 69 -10.87 16.03 10.22
C ASN A 69 -12.30 15.54 10.48
N ILE A 70 -12.59 15.21 11.73
CA ILE A 70 -13.88 14.73 12.19
C ILE A 70 -14.45 15.78 13.13
N ASP A 71 -15.52 16.46 12.72
CA ASP A 71 -16.19 17.50 13.50
C ASP A 71 -15.23 18.53 14.15
N GLY A 72 -14.18 18.93 13.41
CA GLY A 72 -13.18 19.88 13.86
C GLY A 72 -12.00 19.30 14.64
N LYS A 73 -11.98 17.98 14.90
CA LYS A 73 -10.85 17.29 15.51
C LYS A 73 -10.00 16.60 14.42
N ASN A 74 -8.73 16.84 14.43
CA ASN A 74 -7.79 16.18 13.54
C ASN A 74 -7.29 14.87 14.17
N GLN A 75 -7.48 13.76 13.48
CA GLN A 75 -6.98 12.44 13.90
C GLN A 75 -6.04 11.89 12.83
N ASN A 76 -4.87 11.39 13.24
CA ASN A 76 -3.94 10.71 12.36
C ASN A 76 -4.31 9.23 12.28
N VAL A 77 -4.58 8.76 11.07
CA VAL A 77 -4.99 7.39 10.81
C VAL A 77 -4.21 6.80 9.65
N LEU A 78 -4.15 5.49 9.62
CA LEU A 78 -3.59 4.71 8.53
C LEU A 78 -4.73 3.92 7.88
N PRO A 79 -4.97 4.02 6.55
CA PRO A 79 -5.90 3.14 5.87
C PRO A 79 -5.41 1.69 5.98
N ARG A 80 -6.27 0.78 6.40
CA ARG A 80 -5.91 -0.62 6.61
C ARG A 80 -6.46 -1.53 5.53
N GLU A 81 -7.75 -1.41 5.30
CA GLU A 81 -8.46 -2.25 4.35
C GLU A 81 -9.52 -1.44 3.60
N ILE A 82 -9.74 -1.80 2.36
CA ILE A 82 -10.74 -1.18 1.51
C ILE A 82 -11.49 -2.29 0.82
N GLU A 83 -12.79 -2.32 1.04
CA GLU A 83 -13.68 -3.23 0.33
C GLU A 83 -14.16 -2.59 -0.97
N TYR A 84 -14.18 -3.37 -2.03
CA TYR A 84 -14.66 -2.96 -3.34
C TYR A 84 -15.90 -3.73 -3.75
N ASN A 85 -16.73 -3.09 -4.54
CA ASN A 85 -17.83 -3.77 -5.21
C ASN A 85 -17.28 -4.59 -6.37
N VAL A 86 -17.57 -5.88 -6.42
CA VAL A 86 -17.05 -6.83 -7.42
C VAL A 86 -17.47 -6.48 -8.86
N LEU A 87 -18.61 -5.79 -9.05
CA LEU A 87 -19.14 -5.45 -10.38
C LEU A 87 -18.68 -4.08 -10.88
N SER A 88 -18.50 -3.10 -9.97
CA SER A 88 -18.23 -1.72 -10.35
C SER A 88 -16.85 -1.23 -9.96
N ASP A 89 -16.04 -2.07 -9.29
CA ASP A 89 -14.72 -1.73 -8.72
C ASP A 89 -14.73 -0.46 -7.86
N GLU A 90 -15.91 -0.11 -7.32
CA GLU A 90 -16.07 1.06 -6.49
C GLU A 90 -15.85 0.74 -5.02
N PRO A 91 -15.17 1.61 -4.25
CA PRO A 91 -14.99 1.40 -2.82
C PRO A 91 -16.33 1.43 -2.10
N THR A 92 -16.61 0.40 -1.31
CA THR A 92 -17.85 0.21 -0.54
C THR A 92 -17.68 0.40 0.95
N HIS A 93 -16.49 0.14 1.48
CA HIS A 93 -16.11 0.33 2.87
C HIS A 93 -14.64 0.69 2.99
N VAL A 94 -14.26 1.40 4.04
CA VAL A 94 -12.86 1.72 4.34
C VAL A 94 -12.59 1.63 5.83
N ASP A 95 -11.52 0.94 6.17
CA ASP A 95 -11.06 0.74 7.53
C ASP A 95 -9.84 1.60 7.80
N PHE A 96 -9.90 2.36 8.90
CA PHE A 96 -8.81 3.21 9.36
C PHE A 96 -8.30 2.75 10.72
N LEU A 97 -6.99 2.61 10.84
CA LEU A 97 -6.31 2.36 12.09
C LEU A 97 -5.80 3.67 12.69
N ARG A 98 -6.18 3.99 13.94
CA ARG A 98 -5.62 5.13 14.66
C ARG A 98 -4.13 4.95 14.87
N VAL A 99 -3.37 5.98 14.53
CA VAL A 99 -1.92 5.99 14.72
C VAL A 99 -1.61 6.62 16.05
N VAL A 100 -1.10 5.80 16.98
CA VAL A 100 -0.60 6.26 18.27
C VAL A 100 0.91 6.46 18.14
N SER A 101 1.41 7.60 18.61
CA SER A 101 2.85 7.91 18.59
C SER A 101 3.64 6.82 19.35
N GLY A 102 4.75 6.35 18.75
CA GLY A 102 5.60 5.32 19.34
C GLY A 102 5.08 3.87 19.18
N ALA A 103 3.88 3.64 18.66
CA ALA A 103 3.38 2.29 18.41
C ALA A 103 4.07 1.65 17.20
N LYS A 104 4.37 0.34 17.31
CA LYS A 104 4.82 -0.45 16.16
C LYS A 104 3.61 -0.90 15.35
N ILE A 105 3.55 -0.50 14.10
CA ILE A 105 2.45 -0.78 13.20
C ILE A 105 2.91 -1.77 12.13
N ARG A 106 2.04 -2.71 11.75
CA ARG A 106 2.24 -3.57 10.59
C ARG A 106 1.58 -2.92 9.39
N ILE A 107 2.32 -2.75 8.32
CA ILE A 107 1.84 -2.15 7.07
C ILE A 107 2.31 -2.94 5.87
N GLU A 108 1.54 -2.90 4.81
CA GLU A 108 1.90 -3.40 3.49
C GLU A 108 2.44 -2.24 2.66
N VAL A 109 3.70 -2.32 2.30
CA VAL A 109 4.38 -1.30 1.50
C VAL A 109 4.56 -1.81 0.08
N PRO A 110 4.15 -1.04 -0.95
CA PRO A 110 4.35 -1.43 -2.33
C PRO A 110 5.83 -1.36 -2.70
N VAL A 111 6.23 -2.27 -3.59
CA VAL A 111 7.59 -2.32 -4.16
C VAL A 111 7.56 -1.67 -5.53
N GLN A 112 8.46 -0.73 -5.75
CA GLN A 112 8.70 -0.09 -7.04
C GLN A 112 10.06 -0.50 -7.59
N PHE A 113 10.11 -0.83 -8.86
CA PHE A 113 11.33 -1.15 -9.58
C PHE A 113 11.69 0.05 -10.45
N ILE A 114 12.93 0.49 -10.35
CA ILE A 114 13.47 1.61 -11.14
C ILE A 114 14.58 1.13 -12.07
N ASN A 115 14.95 1.98 -13.05
CA ASN A 115 16.09 1.72 -13.96
C ASN A 115 15.91 0.45 -14.83
N HIS A 116 14.68 0.20 -15.28
CA HIS A 116 14.40 -0.93 -16.19
C HIS A 116 15.25 -0.85 -17.48
N GLU A 117 15.48 0.35 -17.99
CA GLU A 117 16.20 0.58 -19.26
C GLU A 117 17.71 0.36 -19.14
N THR A 118 18.28 0.47 -17.94
CA THR A 118 19.72 0.33 -17.73
C THR A 118 20.14 -1.11 -17.40
N SER A 119 19.18 -1.98 -17.05
CA SER A 119 19.44 -3.39 -16.76
C SER A 119 19.93 -4.16 -17.99
N PRO A 120 21.14 -4.74 -17.97
CA PRO A 120 21.66 -5.54 -19.08
C PRO A 120 20.84 -6.82 -19.30
N GLY A 121 20.28 -7.41 -18.25
CA GLY A 121 19.45 -8.59 -18.33
C GLY A 121 18.12 -8.33 -19.06
N LEU A 122 17.46 -7.19 -18.80
CA LEU A 122 16.24 -6.80 -19.52
C LEU A 122 16.54 -6.47 -20.99
N LYS A 123 17.67 -5.80 -21.30
CA LYS A 123 18.11 -5.53 -22.67
C LYS A 123 18.35 -6.80 -23.47
N ARG A 124 18.79 -7.88 -22.84
CA ARG A 124 18.96 -9.19 -23.48
C ARG A 124 17.66 -9.99 -23.64
N GLY A 125 16.51 -9.38 -23.32
CA GLY A 125 15.20 -10.01 -23.43
C GLY A 125 14.78 -10.79 -22.19
N GLY A 126 15.47 -10.61 -21.06
CA GLY A 126 15.03 -11.16 -19.75
C GLY A 126 13.67 -10.62 -19.33
N VAL A 127 12.96 -11.39 -18.55
CA VAL A 127 11.64 -11.02 -18.02
C VAL A 127 11.73 -10.85 -16.51
N LEU A 128 11.31 -9.68 -16.02
CA LEU A 128 11.19 -9.42 -14.59
C LEU A 128 9.95 -10.13 -14.05
N ASN A 129 10.17 -11.20 -13.29
CA ASN A 129 9.11 -11.93 -12.59
C ASN A 129 8.97 -11.38 -11.18
N ILE A 130 7.87 -10.65 -10.93
CA ILE A 130 7.57 -10.05 -9.63
C ILE A 130 6.79 -11.07 -8.81
N VAL A 131 7.44 -11.64 -7.79
CA VAL A 131 6.82 -12.61 -6.87
C VAL A 131 5.94 -11.90 -5.84
N ARG A 132 6.41 -10.74 -5.36
CA ARG A 132 5.69 -9.95 -4.35
C ARG A 132 5.67 -8.48 -4.75
N ARG A 133 4.47 -7.95 -4.95
CA ARG A 133 4.26 -6.52 -5.24
C ARG A 133 4.17 -5.66 -3.99
N LYS A 134 3.92 -6.27 -2.84
CA LYS A 134 3.82 -5.63 -1.53
C LYS A 134 4.58 -6.44 -0.50
N ILE A 135 5.19 -5.76 0.45
CA ILE A 135 5.93 -6.38 1.55
C ILE A 135 5.32 -5.89 2.86
N GLU A 136 5.00 -6.83 3.74
CA GLU A 136 4.50 -6.52 5.08
C GLU A 136 5.68 -6.21 6.00
N LEU A 137 5.69 -4.99 6.53
CA LEU A 137 6.73 -4.48 7.42
C LEU A 137 6.15 -4.09 8.77
N LYS A 138 6.96 -4.23 9.80
CA LYS A 138 6.73 -3.65 11.12
C LYS A 138 7.59 -2.41 11.24
N CYS A 139 6.99 -1.26 11.39
CA CYS A 139 7.69 0.02 11.53
C CYS A 139 7.09 0.86 12.66
N PRO A 140 7.88 1.73 13.28
CA PRO A 140 7.38 2.74 14.18
C PRO A 140 6.51 3.74 13.40
N SER A 141 5.48 4.28 14.03
CA SER A 141 4.54 5.22 13.41
C SER A 141 5.18 6.47 12.79
N GLU A 142 6.39 6.80 13.22
CA GLU A 142 7.13 7.99 12.75
C GLU A 142 7.93 7.73 11.46
N LYS A 143 8.31 6.46 11.22
CA LYS A 143 9.17 6.06 10.09
C LYS A 143 8.46 5.04 9.20
N ILE A 144 7.35 5.44 8.61
CA ILE A 144 6.62 4.58 7.66
C ILE A 144 7.16 4.86 6.25
N PRO A 145 7.77 3.88 5.57
CA PRO A 145 8.16 4.05 4.17
C PRO A 145 6.92 4.07 3.27
N GLU A 146 6.84 5.01 2.34
CA GLU A 146 5.73 5.07 1.37
C GLU A 146 5.86 3.98 0.31
N THR A 147 7.09 3.71 -0.14
CA THR A 147 7.41 2.71 -1.16
C THR A 147 8.80 2.13 -0.88
N ILE A 148 9.00 0.88 -1.29
CA ILE A 148 10.31 0.24 -1.30
C ILE A 148 10.83 0.30 -2.74
N VAL A 149 11.95 0.98 -2.94
CA VAL A 149 12.55 1.12 -4.27
C VAL A 149 13.63 0.07 -4.43
N ILE A 150 13.53 -0.72 -5.51
CA ILE A 150 14.53 -1.68 -5.95
C ILE A 150 15.14 -1.19 -7.26
N ASP A 151 16.45 -1.02 -7.25
CA ASP A 151 17.20 -0.61 -8.43
C ASP A 151 17.59 -1.84 -9.26
N LEU A 152 17.29 -1.78 -10.56
CA LEU A 152 17.62 -2.83 -11.54
C LEU A 152 18.90 -2.52 -12.32
N ASP A 153 19.63 -1.46 -11.97
CA ASP A 153 20.85 -1.09 -12.68
C ASP A 153 21.93 -2.18 -12.52
N GLY A 154 22.51 -2.58 -13.64
CA GLY A 154 23.58 -3.59 -13.67
C GLY A 154 23.12 -5.04 -13.43
N VAL A 155 21.84 -5.30 -13.22
CA VAL A 155 21.30 -6.63 -12.92
C VAL A 155 21.19 -7.48 -14.19
N ASP A 156 21.72 -8.72 -14.13
CA ASP A 156 21.69 -9.68 -15.25
C ASP A 156 20.67 -10.80 -15.05
N ILE A 157 20.47 -11.61 -16.10
CA ILE A 157 19.55 -12.74 -16.12
C ILE A 157 19.99 -13.79 -15.07
N GLY A 158 19.05 -14.29 -14.29
CA GLY A 158 19.28 -15.27 -13.23
C GLY A 158 19.42 -14.68 -11.83
N GLU A 159 19.49 -13.34 -11.71
CA GLU A 159 19.54 -12.69 -10.41
C GLU A 159 18.17 -12.67 -9.72
N SER A 160 18.20 -12.73 -8.38
CA SER A 160 17.01 -12.69 -7.55
C SER A 160 17.14 -11.63 -6.46
N PHE A 161 16.14 -10.78 -6.34
CA PHE A 161 16.03 -9.77 -5.29
C PHE A 161 15.37 -10.38 -4.06
N LYS A 162 16.14 -10.46 -2.98
CA LYS A 162 15.70 -10.95 -1.69
C LYS A 162 15.51 -9.79 -0.72
N ILE A 163 14.75 -10.00 0.35
CA ILE A 163 14.53 -8.96 1.36
C ILE A 163 15.83 -8.50 2.03
N SER A 164 16.81 -9.38 2.18
CA SER A 164 18.14 -9.07 2.74
C SER A 164 18.97 -8.10 1.88
N SER A 165 18.71 -8.07 0.56
CA SER A 165 19.42 -7.18 -0.39
C SER A 165 18.89 -5.75 -0.35
N ILE A 166 17.75 -5.50 0.31
CA ILE A 166 17.10 -4.19 0.32
C ILE A 166 17.54 -3.42 1.57
N LYS A 167 17.93 -2.17 1.35
CA LYS A 167 18.21 -1.24 2.45
C LYS A 167 16.89 -0.78 3.06
N LEU A 168 16.55 -1.30 4.23
CA LEU A 168 15.42 -0.84 5.03
C LEU A 168 15.90 0.25 6.00
N ASP A 169 15.02 1.21 6.28
CA ASP A 169 15.30 2.27 7.26
C ASP A 169 15.46 1.70 8.67
N GLU A 170 16.20 2.41 9.52
CA GLU A 170 16.40 2.01 10.92
C GLU A 170 15.07 1.87 11.67
N GLY A 171 14.85 0.71 12.28
CA GLY A 171 13.63 0.39 13.02
C GLY A 171 12.53 -0.25 12.19
N VAL A 172 12.70 -0.36 10.87
CA VAL A 172 11.78 -1.09 9.98
C VAL A 172 12.25 -2.54 9.88
N THR A 173 11.36 -3.48 10.20
CA THR A 173 11.65 -4.92 10.14
C THR A 173 10.58 -5.65 9.34
N PRO A 174 10.95 -6.64 8.51
CA PRO A 174 9.95 -7.46 7.84
C PRO A 174 9.15 -8.28 8.87
N THR A 175 7.86 -8.49 8.61
CA THR A 175 7.02 -9.31 9.50
C THR A 175 7.43 -10.77 9.45
N ILE A 176 7.87 -11.24 8.29
CA ILE A 176 8.38 -12.60 8.12
C ILE A 176 9.85 -12.62 8.55
N VAL A 177 10.07 -13.08 9.77
CA VAL A 177 11.40 -13.28 10.35
C VAL A 177 11.82 -14.74 10.14
N GLY A 178 13.10 -14.97 9.77
CA GLY A 178 13.66 -16.32 9.64
C GLY A 178 13.61 -16.92 8.23
N ARG A 179 13.04 -16.23 7.25
CA ARG A 179 13.13 -16.61 5.84
C ARG A 179 13.55 -15.42 5.00
N ASP A 180 14.59 -15.59 4.21
CA ASP A 180 15.01 -14.63 3.20
C ASP A 180 14.18 -14.87 1.94
N PHE A 181 13.01 -14.24 1.88
CA PHE A 181 12.08 -14.44 0.78
C PHE A 181 12.44 -13.59 -0.44
N VAL A 182 12.16 -14.16 -1.60
CA VAL A 182 12.37 -13.51 -2.90
C VAL A 182 11.22 -12.55 -3.18
N ILE A 183 11.56 -11.37 -3.66
CA ILE A 183 10.62 -10.31 -4.06
C ILE A 183 10.43 -10.30 -5.57
N ALA A 184 11.52 -10.37 -6.31
CA ALA A 184 11.50 -10.49 -7.76
C ALA A 184 12.68 -11.30 -8.26
N THR A 185 12.56 -11.85 -9.46
CA THR A 185 13.62 -12.56 -10.17
C THR A 185 13.69 -12.11 -11.61
N LEU A 186 14.89 -12.00 -12.15
CA LEU A 186 15.09 -11.74 -13.56
C LEU A 186 15.30 -13.07 -14.28
N ALA A 187 14.27 -13.57 -14.95
CA ALA A 187 14.29 -14.87 -15.63
C ALA A 187 14.72 -14.71 -17.10
N ALA A 188 15.36 -15.76 -17.64
CA ALA A 188 15.61 -15.84 -19.06
C ALA A 188 14.29 -15.95 -19.85
N PRO A 189 14.22 -15.39 -21.07
CA PRO A 189 13.04 -15.55 -21.91
C PRO A 189 12.86 -17.02 -22.26
N THR A 190 11.63 -17.54 -22.13
CA THR A 190 11.28 -18.88 -22.59
C THR A 190 11.16 -18.85 -24.09
N VAL A 191 12.24 -19.18 -24.79
CA VAL A 191 12.17 -19.42 -26.25
C VAL A 191 11.42 -20.71 -26.43
N MET A 192 10.16 -20.65 -26.88
CA MET A 192 9.50 -21.84 -27.43
C MET A 192 10.29 -22.25 -28.69
N LYS A 193 11.13 -23.27 -28.59
CA LYS A 193 11.60 -23.97 -29.77
C LYS A 193 10.36 -24.60 -30.37
N GLU A 194 9.92 -24.12 -31.52
CA GLU A 194 8.98 -24.86 -32.35
C GLU A 194 9.60 -26.25 -32.58
N PRO A 195 8.80 -27.33 -32.40
CA PRO A 195 9.28 -28.67 -32.72
C PRO A 195 9.59 -28.67 -34.21
N GLU A 196 10.87 -28.88 -34.54
CA GLU A 196 11.25 -29.22 -35.92
C GLU A 196 10.37 -30.37 -36.37
N LYS A 197 9.50 -30.13 -37.35
CA LYS A 197 8.75 -31.18 -38.02
C LYS A 197 9.76 -32.05 -38.73
N PRO A 198 9.64 -33.38 -38.58
CA PRO A 198 10.43 -34.36 -39.31
C PRO A 198 10.16 -34.34 -40.80
#